data_c684bbf4e3d3f0638a07d31d32bec263
#
_entry.id   c684bbf4e3d3f0638a07d31d32bec263
#
_cell.length_a   1.000
_cell.length_b   1.000
_cell.length_c   1.000
_cell.angle_alpha   90.00
_cell.angle_beta   90.00
_cell.angle_gamma   90.00
#
_symmetry.space_group_name_H-M   'P 1'
#
loop_
_entity.id
_entity.type
_entity.pdbx_description
1 polymer ?
#
loop_
_entity_poly.entity_id
_entity_poly.type
_entity_poly.pdbx_seq_one_letter_code
_entity_poly.pdbx_strand_id
1 'polypeptide(L)'
;MPKGYFLSAHRSPANPEKRQAYLELAGPAMIKAGGQMLASTSSVDAYENGVTEQTVLIEFESFEKAKAAYNSEDYQAALKALDGGADRDIRIFEGKWFYIKWVIISDLTFCHRF
;
A
#
# COMPACT_ATOMS: atom_id res chain seq x y z
N MET A 1 -17.72 5.92 5.10
CA MET A 1 -16.63 6.46 4.31
C MET A 1 -15.78 5.37 3.74
N PRO A 2 -15.36 5.48 2.50
CA PRO A 2 -14.49 4.47 1.93
C PRO A 2 -13.12 4.53 2.57
N LYS A 3 -12.47 3.39 2.63
CA LYS A 3 -11.11 3.29 3.14
C LYS A 3 -10.13 3.86 2.13
N GLY A 4 -8.92 4.12 2.58
CA GLY A 4 -7.83 4.51 1.71
C GLY A 4 -6.75 3.45 1.74
N TYR A 5 -6.01 3.34 0.67
CA TYR A 5 -4.98 2.32 0.56
C TYR A 5 -3.67 2.90 0.04
N PHE A 6 -2.60 2.33 0.56
CA PHE A 6 -1.26 2.64 0.08
C PHE A 6 -0.71 1.32 -0.45
N LEU A 7 -0.41 1.30 -1.73
CA LEU A 7 0.16 0.13 -2.39
C LEU A 7 1.59 0.43 -2.79
N SER A 8 2.51 -0.43 -2.41
CA SER A 8 3.90 -0.32 -2.83
C SER A 8 4.26 -1.60 -3.57
N ALA A 9 4.49 -1.50 -4.86
CA ALA A 9 4.90 -2.65 -5.66
C ALA A 9 6.31 -2.37 -6.16
N HIS A 10 7.27 -3.16 -5.71
CA HIS A 10 8.65 -2.99 -6.15
C HIS A 10 8.79 -3.40 -7.61
N ARG A 11 9.59 -2.70 -8.34
CA ARG A 11 9.82 -2.99 -9.76
C ARG A 11 11.12 -3.74 -9.98
N SER A 12 11.96 -3.79 -8.96
CA SER A 12 13.20 -4.51 -8.98
C SER A 12 13.63 -4.75 -7.54
N PRO A 13 14.60 -5.62 -7.28
CA PRO A 13 15.05 -5.85 -5.91
C PRO A 13 15.61 -4.57 -5.32
N ALA A 14 15.29 -4.31 -4.07
CA ALA A 14 15.78 -3.13 -3.38
C ALA A 14 17.18 -3.36 -2.83
N ASN A 15 17.89 -2.26 -2.57
CA ASN A 15 19.16 -2.33 -1.84
C ASN A 15 18.83 -2.77 -0.41
N PRO A 16 19.36 -3.90 0.07
CA PRO A 16 18.97 -4.44 1.37
C PRO A 16 19.26 -3.52 2.55
N GLU A 17 20.39 -2.87 2.55
CA GLU A 17 20.75 -2.00 3.67
C GLU A 17 19.90 -0.76 3.72
N LYS A 18 19.68 -0.14 2.58
CA LYS A 18 18.85 1.05 2.51
C LYS A 18 17.40 0.73 2.83
N ARG A 19 16.94 -0.44 2.36
CA ARG A 19 15.58 -0.84 2.66
C ARG A 19 15.40 -1.11 4.15
N GLN A 20 16.40 -1.71 4.80
CA GLN A 20 16.34 -1.96 6.23
C GLN A 20 16.24 -0.63 7.01
N ALA A 21 17.06 0.34 6.64
CA ALA A 21 17.03 1.64 7.29
C ALA A 21 15.66 2.31 7.07
N TYR A 22 15.11 2.16 5.88
CA TYR A 22 13.79 2.69 5.55
C TYR A 22 12.72 2.02 6.43
N LEU A 23 12.74 0.70 6.55
CA LEU A 23 11.72 -0.02 7.29
C LEU A 23 11.69 0.36 8.77
N GLU A 24 12.84 0.63 9.34
CA GLU A 24 12.94 1.01 10.75
C GLU A 24 12.17 2.31 11.02
N LEU A 25 12.06 3.18 10.03
CA LEU A 25 11.34 4.43 10.17
C LEU A 25 9.93 4.35 9.59
N ALA A 26 9.78 3.66 8.48
CA ALA A 26 8.49 3.60 7.78
C ALA A 26 7.43 2.84 8.55
N GLY A 27 7.80 1.73 9.18
CA GLY A 27 6.86 0.94 9.95
C GLY A 27 6.18 1.76 11.03
N PRO A 28 6.96 2.35 11.95
CA PRO A 28 6.37 3.19 12.98
C PRO A 28 5.60 4.39 12.42
N ALA A 29 6.10 4.98 11.34
CA ALA A 29 5.43 6.15 10.74
C ALA A 29 4.05 5.79 10.23
N MET A 30 3.92 4.65 9.57
CA MET A 30 2.62 4.22 9.04
C MET A 30 1.65 3.85 10.15
N ILE A 31 2.12 3.17 11.19
CA ILE A 31 1.28 2.82 12.32
C ILE A 31 0.79 4.08 13.02
N LYS A 32 1.67 5.03 13.24
CA LYS A 32 1.33 6.28 13.89
C LYS A 32 0.27 7.04 13.09
N ALA A 33 0.33 6.94 11.78
CA ALA A 33 -0.63 7.60 10.91
C ALA A 33 -1.96 6.85 10.78
N GLY A 34 -2.11 5.74 11.48
CA GLY A 34 -3.35 4.96 11.47
C GLY A 34 -3.40 3.86 10.44
N GLY A 35 -2.27 3.50 9.87
CA GLY A 35 -2.22 2.44 8.87
C GLY A 35 -2.28 1.06 9.48
N GLN A 36 -2.92 0.15 8.76
CA GLN A 36 -2.95 -1.25 9.13
C GLN A 36 -2.38 -2.05 7.97
N MET A 37 -1.30 -2.77 8.22
CA MET A 37 -0.65 -3.56 7.20
C MET A 37 -1.52 -4.75 6.85
N LEU A 38 -1.98 -4.82 5.63
CA LEU A 38 -2.78 -5.95 5.18
C LEU A 38 -1.95 -7.00 4.47
N ALA A 39 -0.90 -6.59 3.82
CA ALA A 39 -0.02 -7.51 3.11
C ALA A 39 1.38 -6.94 2.99
N SER A 40 2.37 -7.78 3.11
CA SER A 40 3.76 -7.43 2.85
C SER A 40 4.44 -8.74 2.50
N THR A 41 4.68 -8.97 1.23
CA THR A 41 5.09 -10.31 0.79
C THR A 41 5.85 -10.26 -0.51
N SER A 42 6.70 -11.25 -0.72
CA SER A 42 7.34 -11.44 -2.01
C SER A 42 6.69 -12.62 -2.76
N SER A 43 5.64 -13.19 -2.15
CA SER A 43 4.93 -14.30 -2.76
C SER A 43 3.91 -13.71 -3.72
N VAL A 44 4.34 -13.39 -4.90
CA VAL A 44 3.57 -12.65 -5.89
C VAL A 44 3.61 -13.39 -7.23
N ASP A 45 2.43 -13.55 -7.82
CA ASP A 45 2.34 -14.04 -9.20
C ASP A 45 1.97 -12.83 -10.03
N ALA A 46 2.81 -12.45 -10.94
CA ALA A 46 2.58 -11.25 -11.74
C ALA A 46 2.09 -11.63 -13.12
N TYR A 47 1.20 -10.81 -13.64
CA TYR A 47 0.62 -11.02 -14.97
C TYR A 47 0.78 -9.75 -15.78
N GLU A 48 0.74 -9.89 -17.06
CA GLU A 48 0.86 -8.77 -17.99
C GLU A 48 2.12 -7.93 -17.68
N ASN A 49 1.97 -6.68 -17.32
CA ASN A 49 3.11 -5.82 -17.06
C ASN A 49 3.52 -5.81 -15.59
N GLY A 50 2.89 -6.68 -14.78
CA GLY A 50 3.26 -6.76 -13.37
C GLY A 50 4.63 -7.37 -13.19
N VAL A 51 5.23 -7.13 -12.04
CA VAL A 51 6.57 -7.63 -11.75
C VAL A 51 6.50 -8.47 -10.48
N THR A 52 7.19 -9.61 -10.50
CA THR A 52 7.19 -10.52 -9.35
C THR A 52 8.20 -10.04 -8.32
N GLU A 53 7.84 -9.01 -7.58
CA GLU A 53 8.70 -8.43 -6.55
C GLU A 53 7.89 -8.10 -5.30
N GLN A 54 8.54 -7.66 -4.26
CA GLN A 54 7.91 -7.36 -2.98
C GLN A 54 6.72 -6.40 -3.16
N THR A 55 5.61 -6.76 -2.54
CA THR A 55 4.39 -5.96 -2.64
C THR A 55 3.82 -5.73 -1.24
N VAL A 56 3.44 -4.50 -0.96
CA VAL A 56 2.95 -4.10 0.35
C VAL A 56 1.61 -3.38 0.18
N LEU A 57 0.66 -3.70 1.04
CA LEU A 57 -0.64 -3.03 1.03
C LEU A 57 -0.98 -2.59 2.46
N ILE A 58 -1.27 -1.31 2.63
CA ILE A 58 -1.63 -0.74 3.92
C ILE A 58 -2.97 -0.06 3.80
N GLU A 59 -3.84 -0.29 4.76
CA GLU A 59 -5.18 0.30 4.77
C GLU A 59 -5.24 1.45 5.76
N PHE A 60 -5.94 2.50 5.39
CA PHE A 60 -6.17 3.65 6.26
C PHE A 60 -7.67 3.92 6.32
N GLU A 61 -8.09 4.67 7.29
CA GLU A 61 -9.48 4.97 7.49
C GLU A 61 -10.11 5.69 6.31
N SER A 62 -9.34 6.46 5.59
CA SER A 62 -9.82 7.20 4.43
C SER A 62 -8.69 7.47 3.44
N PHE A 63 -9.08 7.84 2.24
CA PHE A 63 -8.14 8.22 1.20
C PHE A 63 -7.28 9.40 1.66
N GLU A 64 -7.92 10.38 2.32
CA GLU A 64 -7.19 11.55 2.81
C GLU A 64 -6.14 11.16 3.85
N LYS A 65 -6.47 10.22 4.71
CA LYS A 65 -5.52 9.77 5.71
C LYS A 65 -4.36 8.99 5.10
N ALA A 66 -4.62 8.22 4.06
CA ALA A 66 -3.56 7.51 3.36
C ALA A 66 -2.60 8.51 2.72
N LYS A 67 -3.12 9.56 2.11
CA LYS A 67 -2.27 10.61 1.51
C LYS A 67 -1.48 11.34 2.58
N ALA A 68 -2.13 11.65 3.69
CA ALA A 68 -1.46 12.36 4.78
C ALA A 68 -0.31 11.52 5.34
N ALA A 69 -0.48 10.21 5.40
CA ALA A 69 0.56 9.33 5.90
C ALA A 69 1.81 9.40 5.01
N TYR A 70 1.61 9.35 3.71
CA TYR A 70 2.74 9.42 2.78
C TYR A 70 3.46 10.76 2.90
N ASN A 71 2.71 11.81 3.09
CA ASN A 71 3.27 13.15 3.14
C ASN A 71 3.71 13.60 4.54
N SER A 72 3.60 12.71 5.54
CA SER A 72 4.00 13.06 6.90
C SER A 72 5.52 13.23 7.00
N GLU A 73 5.96 14.01 7.96
CA GLU A 73 7.38 14.21 8.18
C GLU A 73 8.08 12.90 8.49
N ASP A 74 7.44 12.07 9.28
CA ASP A 74 8.02 10.80 9.69
C ASP A 74 8.25 9.88 8.47
N TYR A 75 7.28 9.82 7.57
CA TYR A 75 7.45 8.97 6.40
C TYR A 75 8.46 9.57 5.41
N GLN A 76 8.48 10.88 5.31
CA GLN A 76 9.46 11.54 4.44
C GLN A 76 10.88 11.28 4.95
N ALA A 77 11.06 11.20 6.27
CA ALA A 77 12.35 10.82 6.83
C ALA A 77 12.72 9.38 6.43
N ALA A 78 11.73 8.49 6.39
CA ALA A 78 11.96 7.12 5.94
C ALA A 78 12.41 7.10 4.49
N LEU A 79 11.82 7.93 3.65
CA LEU A 79 12.20 8.00 2.24
C LEU A 79 13.63 8.48 2.07
N LYS A 80 14.08 9.39 2.94
CA LYS A 80 15.47 9.84 2.91
C LYS A 80 16.40 8.69 3.27
N ALA A 81 16.02 7.87 4.23
CA ALA A 81 16.81 6.71 4.60
C ALA A 81 16.87 5.70 3.46
N LEU A 82 15.81 5.59 2.68
CA LEU A 82 15.80 4.70 1.53
C LEU A 82 16.76 5.21 0.45
N ASP A 83 16.89 6.50 0.33
CA ASP A 83 17.91 7.14 -0.51
C ASP A 83 18.04 6.49 -1.91
N GLY A 84 16.94 6.38 -2.62
CA GLY A 84 16.94 5.80 -3.96
C GLY A 84 17.22 4.30 -3.99
N GLY A 85 17.20 3.62 -2.87
CA GLY A 85 17.53 2.21 -2.80
C GLY A 85 16.44 1.27 -3.29
N ALA A 86 15.32 1.77 -3.76
CA ALA A 86 14.26 0.94 -4.31
C ALA A 86 13.55 1.67 -5.45
N ASP A 87 13.17 0.90 -6.46
CA ASP A 87 12.36 1.39 -7.55
C ASP A 87 10.98 0.80 -7.34
N ARG A 88 10.01 1.63 -7.03
CA ARG A 88 8.68 1.16 -6.65
C ARG A 88 7.59 1.89 -7.40
N ASP A 89 6.50 1.18 -7.66
CA ASP A 89 5.27 1.77 -8.15
C ASP A 89 4.44 2.02 -6.89
N ILE A 90 4.29 3.26 -6.49
CA ILE A 90 3.52 3.62 -5.30
C ILE A 90 2.18 4.18 -5.74
N ARG A 91 1.12 3.63 -5.19
CA ARG A 91 -0.22 4.14 -5.48
C ARG A 91 -1.01 4.33 -4.20
N ILE A 92 -1.67 5.47 -4.10
CA ILE A 92 -2.57 5.73 -3.00
C ILE A 92 -3.94 5.91 -3.64
N PHE A 93 -4.91 5.15 -3.17
CA PHE A 93 -6.20 5.13 -3.85
C PHE A 93 -7.33 4.91 -2.87
N GLU A 94 -8.52 5.22 -3.32
CA GLU A 94 -9.72 5.15 -2.49
C GLU A 94 -10.41 3.81 -2.67
N GLY A 95 -10.90 3.26 -1.58
CA GLY A 95 -11.66 2.03 -1.61
C GLY A 95 -13.05 2.26 -2.12
N LYS A 96 -13.80 1.19 -2.27
CA LYS A 96 -15.15 1.29 -2.71
C LYS A 96 -16.07 1.74 -1.60
N TRP A 97 -17.08 2.52 -1.90
CA TRP A 97 -18.11 2.89 -0.96
C TRP A 97 -18.87 1.65 -0.63
N PHE A 98 -19.23 1.57 0.62
CA PHE A 98 -20.01 0.75 1.16
C PHE A 98 -20.57 -0.34 0.58
N TYR A 99 -20.51 -1.33 1.05
CA TYR A 99 -20.71 -2.38 0.49
C TYR A 99 -21.74 -3.22 0.94
N ILE A 100 -22.49 -2.88 1.79
CA ILE A 100 -23.57 -3.66 2.17
C ILE A 100 -24.53 -3.79 1.04
N LYS A 101 -24.83 -2.70 0.35
CA LYS A 101 -25.69 -2.73 -0.73
C LYS A 101 -25.10 -3.49 -1.81
N TRP A 102 -23.88 -3.37 -1.98
CA TRP A 102 -23.11 -3.98 -2.96
C TRP A 102 -23.16 -5.47 -2.78
N VAL A 103 -23.05 -5.95 -1.56
CA VAL A 103 -23.10 -7.33 -1.26
C VAL A 103 -24.44 -7.92 -1.58
N ILE A 104 -25.48 -7.22 -1.25
CA ILE A 104 -26.81 -7.67 -1.54
C ILE A 104 -27.02 -7.80 -3.02
N ILE A 105 -26.54 -6.87 -3.76
CA ILE A 105 -26.66 -6.93 -5.18
C ILE A 105 -25.83 -8.04 -5.73
N SER A 106 -24.67 -8.24 -5.17
CA SER A 106 -23.77 -9.20 -5.71
C SER A 106 -24.26 -10.60 -5.54
N ASP A 107 -25.15 -10.80 -4.62
CA ASP A 107 -25.73 -12.02 -4.41
C ASP A 107 -26.23 -12.49 -5.68
N LEU A 108 -26.59 -11.66 -6.51
CA LEU A 108 -27.16 -12.01 -7.73
C LEU A 108 -26.13 -12.41 -8.73
N THR A 109 -25.44 -11.55 -9.27
CA THR A 109 -24.50 -11.92 -10.27
C THR A 109 -23.42 -10.96 -10.38
N PHE A 110 -23.62 -9.84 -9.73
CA PHE A 110 -22.80 -8.78 -9.97
C PHE A 110 -21.36 -8.98 -9.64
N CYS A 111 -21.06 -9.56 -8.57
CA CYS A 111 -19.71 -9.69 -8.16
C CYS A 111 -18.89 -10.56 -9.08
N HIS A 112 -19.54 -11.29 -9.90
CA HIS A 112 -18.81 -12.12 -10.79
C HIS A 112 -18.28 -11.36 -11.95
N ARG A 113 -18.70 -10.18 -12.08
CA ARG A 113 -18.34 -9.43 -13.17
C ARG A 113 -17.11 -8.76 -13.06
N PHE A 114 -16.50 -8.90 -12.09
CA PHE A 114 -15.36 -8.14 -11.95
C PHE A 114 -14.57 -8.55 -11.02
#